data_c067540d02875ffb336847d984fa5a57
#
_entry.id   c067540d02875ffb336847d984fa5a57
#
_cell.length_a   1.000
_cell.length_b   1.000
_cell.length_c   1.000
_cell.angle_alpha   90.00
_cell.angle_beta   90.00
_cell.angle_gamma   90.00
#
_symmetry.space_group_name_H-M   'P 1'
#
loop_
_entity.id
_entity.type
_entity.pdbx_description
1 polymer ?
#
loop_
_entity_poly.entity_id
_entity_poly.type
_entity_poly.pdbx_seq_one_letter_code
_entity_poly.pdbx_strand_id
1 'polypeptide(L)'
;MGQAVKINMAGLEVMKKNLENIQKNQAEIMASLVKSLGALLLREVIFRTPVGDYSYLAQTSKTVDGKKVPNTKKNGGNLRRNWTIGQVFKNGNLYSVEVINPTHYASYVEYGHRQTPGRFVPVLGKKLKRAWVPGRFMLTISENEIKENMDAILEKKLDSILKKVFGNAK
;
A
#
# COMPACT_ATOMS: atom_id res chain seq x y z
N MET A 1 21.45 -13.79 61.63
CA MET A 1 20.97 -12.43 61.27
C MET A 1 20.31 -12.52 59.89
N GLY A 2 18.97 -12.52 59.82
CA GLY A 2 18.25 -12.54 58.56
C GLY A 2 18.27 -11.16 57.92
N GLN A 3 18.81 -11.04 56.72
CA GLN A 3 18.66 -9.83 55.93
C GLN A 3 17.21 -9.74 55.37
N ALA A 4 16.45 -8.73 55.81
CA ALA A 4 15.15 -8.46 55.26
C ALA A 4 15.30 -7.84 53.85
N VAL A 5 14.83 -8.55 52.84
CA VAL A 5 14.77 -8.02 51.47
C VAL A 5 13.60 -7.04 51.37
N LYS A 6 13.88 -5.75 51.21
CA LYS A 6 12.84 -4.72 50.93
C LYS A 6 12.49 -4.78 49.46
N ILE A 7 11.29 -5.27 49.13
CA ILE A 7 10.75 -5.27 47.78
C ILE A 7 10.11 -3.91 47.54
N ASN A 8 10.57 -3.16 46.55
CA ASN A 8 9.93 -1.90 46.15
C ASN A 8 8.68 -2.19 45.31
N MET A 9 7.50 -2.06 45.88
CA MET A 9 6.21 -2.31 45.23
C MET A 9 5.80 -1.23 44.24
N ALA A 10 6.38 -0.02 44.30
CA ALA A 10 6.00 1.09 43.42
C ALA A 10 6.20 0.78 41.93
N GLY A 11 7.27 0.06 41.58
CA GLY A 11 7.51 -0.38 40.22
C GLY A 11 6.45 -1.36 39.70
N LEU A 12 5.94 -2.23 40.57
CA LEU A 12 4.88 -3.19 40.22
C LEU A 12 3.53 -2.50 39.99
N GLU A 13 3.20 -1.47 40.76
CA GLU A 13 1.98 -0.68 40.55
C GLU A 13 2.00 0.08 39.22
N VAL A 14 3.15 0.67 38.85
CA VAL A 14 3.35 1.32 37.55
C VAL A 14 3.21 0.31 36.43
N MET A 15 3.83 -0.85 36.56
CA MET A 15 3.71 -1.93 35.57
C MET A 15 2.27 -2.40 35.41
N LYS A 16 1.54 -2.62 36.50
CA LYS A 16 0.12 -2.98 36.50
C LYS A 16 -0.72 -1.96 35.73
N LYS A 17 -0.55 -0.67 36.04
CA LYS A 17 -1.25 0.43 35.37
C LYS A 17 -0.96 0.48 33.87
N ASN A 18 0.29 0.24 33.46
CA ASN A 18 0.68 0.19 32.06
C ASN A 18 0.05 -1.00 31.31
N LEU A 19 -0.03 -2.17 31.95
CA LEU A 19 -0.71 -3.34 31.40
C LEU A 19 -2.21 -3.12 31.24
N GLU A 20 -2.87 -2.51 32.23
CA GLU A 20 -4.27 -2.13 32.16
C GLU A 20 -4.53 -1.13 31.01
N ASN A 21 -3.63 -0.18 30.78
CA ASN A 21 -3.70 0.75 29.66
C ASN A 21 -3.55 0.04 28.30
N ILE A 22 -2.63 -0.90 28.17
CA ILE A 22 -2.50 -1.71 26.96
C ILE A 22 -3.78 -2.49 26.70
N GLN A 23 -4.36 -3.12 27.73
CA GLN A 23 -5.58 -3.89 27.61
C GLN A 23 -6.76 -3.00 27.17
N LYS A 24 -6.91 -1.81 27.75
CA LYS A 24 -7.95 -0.85 27.35
C LYS A 24 -7.81 -0.37 25.91
N ASN A 25 -6.57 -0.17 25.45
CA ASN A 25 -6.27 0.35 24.12
C ASN A 25 -5.95 -0.76 23.10
N GLN A 26 -6.19 -2.02 23.42
CA GLN A 26 -5.86 -3.16 22.54
C GLN A 26 -6.44 -3.01 21.13
N ALA A 27 -7.69 -2.57 21.01
CA ALA A 27 -8.34 -2.39 19.72
C ALA A 27 -7.67 -1.30 18.87
N GLU A 28 -7.26 -0.19 19.48
CA GLU A 28 -6.54 0.88 18.79
C GLU A 28 -5.14 0.46 18.37
N ILE A 29 -4.45 -0.28 19.24
CA ILE A 29 -3.13 -0.85 18.93
C ILE A 29 -3.24 -1.77 17.71
N MET A 30 -4.19 -2.71 17.71
CA MET A 30 -4.41 -3.62 16.59
C MET A 30 -4.77 -2.87 15.29
N ALA A 31 -5.67 -1.90 15.36
CA ALA A 31 -6.02 -1.06 14.22
C ALA A 31 -4.80 -0.28 13.68
N SER A 32 -3.95 0.23 14.56
CA SER A 32 -2.71 0.92 14.19
C SER A 32 -1.70 -0.01 13.52
N LEU A 33 -1.56 -1.25 13.98
CA LEU A 33 -0.69 -2.26 13.39
C LEU A 33 -1.16 -2.60 11.96
N VAL A 34 -2.44 -2.92 11.78
CA VAL A 34 -3.02 -3.25 10.48
C VAL A 34 -2.95 -2.06 9.52
N LYS A 35 -3.24 -0.85 9.98
CA LYS A 35 -3.08 0.37 9.18
C LYS A 35 -1.63 0.58 8.74
N SER A 36 -0.67 0.26 9.58
CA SER A 36 0.76 0.37 9.25
C SER A 36 1.17 -0.62 8.16
N LEU A 37 0.68 -1.86 8.21
CA LEU A 37 0.89 -2.86 7.16
C LEU A 37 0.27 -2.40 5.84
N GLY A 38 -0.97 -1.92 5.86
CA GLY A 38 -1.64 -1.39 4.68
C GLY A 38 -0.91 -0.18 4.07
N ALA A 39 -0.36 0.71 4.89
CA ALA A 39 0.44 1.85 4.41
C ALA A 39 1.76 1.40 3.76
N LEU A 40 2.40 0.36 4.27
CA LEU A 40 3.58 -0.23 3.65
C LEU A 40 3.22 -0.89 2.32
N LEU A 41 2.13 -1.67 2.27
CA LEU A 41 1.64 -2.27 1.04
C LEU A 41 1.32 -1.21 -0.01
N LEU A 42 0.62 -0.14 0.39
CA LEU A 42 0.31 0.99 -0.49
C LEU A 42 1.58 1.61 -1.08
N ARG A 43 2.61 1.81 -0.27
CA ARG A 43 3.90 2.36 -0.74
C ARG A 43 4.57 1.45 -1.77
N GLU A 44 4.66 0.15 -1.48
CA GLU A 44 5.31 -0.81 -2.36
C GLU A 44 4.56 -0.97 -3.69
N VAL A 45 3.23 -1.04 -3.67
CA VAL A 45 2.45 -1.16 -4.90
C VAL A 45 2.52 0.12 -5.75
N ILE A 46 2.54 1.30 -5.14
CA ILE A 46 2.75 2.57 -5.85
C ILE A 46 4.12 2.57 -6.52
N PHE A 47 5.16 2.15 -5.82
CA PHE A 47 6.52 2.11 -6.35
C PHE A 47 6.63 1.15 -7.55
N ARG A 48 6.03 -0.04 -7.49
CA ARG A 48 6.02 -1.05 -8.56
C ARG A 48 5.12 -0.70 -9.74
N THR A 49 4.15 0.21 -9.54
CA THR A 49 3.20 0.55 -10.60
C THR A 49 3.89 1.31 -11.73
N PRO A 50 3.83 0.81 -12.98
CA PRO A 50 4.47 1.46 -14.10
C PRO A 50 3.80 2.78 -14.46
N VAL A 51 4.58 3.70 -14.96
CA VAL A 51 4.09 4.96 -15.55
C VAL A 51 4.21 4.84 -17.07
N GLY A 52 3.09 5.04 -17.77
CA GLY A 52 3.11 5.07 -19.23
C GLY A 52 3.88 6.28 -19.74
N ASP A 53 4.76 6.04 -20.71
CA ASP A 53 5.43 7.11 -21.46
C ASP A 53 4.55 7.52 -22.64
N TYR A 54 4.13 8.77 -22.64
CA TYR A 54 3.31 9.37 -23.70
C TYR A 54 4.06 10.49 -24.43
N SER A 55 5.38 10.57 -24.29
CA SER A 55 6.23 11.60 -24.92
C SER A 55 6.07 11.64 -26.43
N TYR A 56 5.84 10.48 -27.06
CA TYR A 56 5.59 10.37 -28.50
C TYR A 56 4.35 11.12 -28.97
N LEU A 57 3.35 11.36 -28.12
CA LEU A 57 2.14 12.11 -28.48
C LEU A 57 2.43 13.59 -28.66
N ALA A 58 3.46 14.13 -28.03
CA ALA A 58 3.87 15.51 -28.22
C ALA A 58 4.45 15.77 -29.62
N GLN A 59 4.90 14.71 -30.30
CA GLN A 59 5.45 14.77 -31.65
C GLN A 59 4.38 14.60 -32.74
N THR A 60 3.14 14.29 -32.33
CA THR A 60 2.00 14.14 -33.25
C THR A 60 1.08 15.35 -33.18
N SER A 61 0.53 15.75 -34.30
CA SER A 61 -0.48 16.80 -34.41
C SER A 61 -1.84 16.22 -34.78
N LYS A 62 -2.89 16.83 -34.30
CA LYS A 62 -4.28 16.61 -34.74
C LYS A 62 -4.78 17.82 -35.52
N THR A 63 -5.66 17.60 -36.48
CA THR A 63 -6.32 18.69 -37.18
C THR A 63 -7.63 19.03 -36.45
N VAL A 64 -7.74 20.29 -36.03
CA VAL A 64 -8.96 20.83 -35.43
C VAL A 64 -9.32 22.06 -36.25
N ASP A 65 -10.53 22.11 -36.79
CA ASP A 65 -11.04 23.21 -37.65
C ASP A 65 -10.07 23.57 -38.78
N GLY A 66 -9.52 22.55 -39.47
CA GLY A 66 -8.56 22.73 -40.58
C GLY A 66 -7.15 23.15 -40.19
N LYS A 67 -6.88 23.41 -38.91
CA LYS A 67 -5.56 23.75 -38.40
C LYS A 67 -4.88 22.60 -37.72
N LYS A 68 -3.58 22.38 -37.99
CA LYS A 68 -2.75 21.39 -37.25
C LYS A 68 -2.42 21.95 -35.87
N VAL A 69 -2.93 21.27 -34.83
CA VAL A 69 -2.67 21.61 -33.42
C VAL A 69 -1.84 20.47 -32.82
N PRO A 70 -0.78 20.73 -32.04
CA PRO A 70 -0.05 19.69 -31.35
C PRO A 70 -0.96 18.88 -30.44
N ASN A 71 -0.81 17.57 -30.38
CA ASN A 71 -1.53 16.77 -29.40
C ASN A 71 -1.12 17.21 -28.00
N THR A 72 -2.12 17.44 -27.13
CA THR A 72 -1.86 17.79 -25.74
C THR A 72 -1.02 16.72 -25.07
N LYS A 73 0.01 17.11 -24.33
CA LYS A 73 0.81 16.20 -23.51
C LYS A 73 -0.12 15.40 -22.58
N LYS A 74 -0.24 14.10 -22.81
CA LYS A 74 -0.85 13.22 -21.83
C LYS A 74 0.20 12.88 -20.79
N ASN A 75 -0.03 13.24 -19.54
CA ASN A 75 0.81 12.82 -18.45
C ASN A 75 0.46 11.39 -18.05
N GLY A 76 1.45 10.51 -18.04
CA GLY A 76 1.31 9.16 -17.50
C GLY A 76 1.06 9.16 -15.98
N GLY A 77 0.95 7.95 -15.40
CA GLY A 77 0.90 7.76 -13.95
C GLY A 77 -0.50 7.81 -13.33
N ASN A 78 -1.56 7.82 -14.13
CA ASN A 78 -2.93 7.76 -13.58
C ASN A 78 -3.14 6.52 -12.70
N LEU A 79 -2.71 5.33 -13.15
CA LEU A 79 -2.79 4.10 -12.36
C LEU A 79 -2.01 4.23 -11.04
N ARG A 80 -0.78 4.76 -11.09
CA ARG A 80 0.07 4.94 -9.91
C ARG A 80 -0.54 5.88 -8.88
N ARG A 81 -1.18 6.96 -9.31
CA ARG A 81 -1.79 7.96 -8.42
C ARG A 81 -3.12 7.53 -7.80
N ASN A 82 -3.79 6.55 -8.38
CA ASN A 82 -5.11 6.11 -7.93
C ASN A 82 -5.08 4.95 -6.94
N TRP A 83 -3.91 4.48 -6.52
CA TRP A 83 -3.83 3.57 -5.39
C TRP A 83 -4.24 4.29 -4.10
N THR A 84 -5.11 3.67 -3.34
CA THR A 84 -5.61 4.20 -2.08
C THR A 84 -5.76 3.11 -1.03
N ILE A 85 -5.73 3.51 0.23
CA ILE A 85 -5.97 2.65 1.38
C ILE A 85 -7.34 2.98 1.95
N GLY A 86 -8.13 1.95 2.24
CA GLY A 86 -9.41 2.07 2.91
C GLY A 86 -9.30 2.30 4.42
N GLN A 87 -10.43 2.29 5.07
CA GLN A 87 -10.51 2.30 6.53
C GLN A 87 -10.19 0.91 7.09
N VAL A 88 -9.81 0.87 8.37
CA VAL A 88 -9.63 -0.40 9.08
C VAL A 88 -11.00 -0.89 9.53
N PHE A 89 -11.36 -2.09 9.13
CA PHE A 89 -12.56 -2.78 9.56
C PHE A 89 -12.23 -3.78 10.66
N LYS A 90 -13.11 -3.85 11.66
CA LYS A 90 -13.04 -4.84 12.73
C LYS A 90 -14.27 -5.74 12.65
N ASN A 91 -14.03 -7.05 12.56
CA ASN A 91 -15.08 -8.07 12.64
C ASN A 91 -14.67 -9.12 13.69
N GLY A 92 -15.27 -9.07 14.87
CA GLY A 92 -14.82 -9.87 16.00
C GLY A 92 -13.37 -9.57 16.38
N ASN A 93 -12.51 -10.57 16.26
CA ASN A 93 -11.06 -10.45 16.51
C ASN A 93 -10.23 -10.19 15.24
N LEU A 94 -10.88 -10.15 14.08
CA LEU A 94 -10.22 -9.91 12.80
C LEU A 94 -10.19 -8.40 12.50
N TYR A 95 -8.99 -7.88 12.19
CA TYR A 95 -8.81 -6.53 11.69
C TYR A 95 -8.33 -6.61 10.25
N SER A 96 -8.93 -5.86 9.36
CA SER A 96 -8.59 -5.82 7.95
C SER A 96 -8.51 -4.38 7.43
N VAL A 97 -7.69 -4.19 6.41
CA VAL A 97 -7.59 -2.95 5.65
C VAL A 97 -7.44 -3.32 4.17
N GLU A 98 -8.07 -2.54 3.31
CA GLU A 98 -8.01 -2.76 1.87
C GLU A 98 -7.10 -1.74 1.20
N VAL A 99 -6.28 -2.21 0.25
CA VAL A 99 -5.53 -1.37 -0.69
C VAL A 99 -6.13 -1.59 -2.07
N ILE A 100 -6.70 -0.54 -2.62
CA ILE A 100 -7.50 -0.63 -3.84
C ILE A 100 -7.03 0.38 -4.90
N ASN A 101 -7.30 0.04 -6.15
CA ASN A 101 -7.15 0.97 -7.27
C ASN A 101 -8.46 0.99 -8.07
N PRO A 102 -9.22 2.10 -8.05
CA PRO A 102 -10.51 2.19 -8.72
C PRO A 102 -10.41 2.35 -10.24
N THR A 103 -9.19 2.37 -10.79
CA THR A 103 -9.00 2.52 -12.23
C THR A 103 -9.48 1.27 -12.96
N HIS A 104 -10.43 1.41 -13.88
CA HIS A 104 -11.09 0.30 -14.59
C HIS A 104 -10.14 -0.67 -15.32
N TYR A 105 -8.95 -0.22 -15.69
CA TYR A 105 -7.94 -1.06 -16.35
C TYR A 105 -6.86 -1.60 -15.38
N ALA A 106 -6.99 -1.38 -14.08
CA ALA A 106 -6.00 -1.81 -13.09
C ALA A 106 -5.78 -3.33 -13.14
N SER A 107 -6.85 -4.12 -13.24
CA SER A 107 -6.80 -5.57 -13.36
C SER A 107 -6.08 -6.05 -14.63
N TYR A 108 -6.26 -5.34 -15.74
CA TYR A 108 -5.56 -5.67 -16.99
C TYR A 108 -4.04 -5.44 -16.89
N VAL A 109 -3.62 -4.44 -16.12
CA VAL A 109 -2.20 -4.21 -15.86
C VAL A 109 -1.66 -5.19 -14.83
N GLU A 110 -2.45 -5.53 -13.82
CA GLU A 110 -2.08 -6.50 -12.78
C GLU A 110 -1.89 -7.91 -13.39
N TYR A 111 -2.93 -8.44 -14.04
CA TYR A 111 -2.96 -9.84 -14.46
C TYR A 111 -2.64 -10.06 -15.94
N GLY A 112 -2.55 -8.97 -16.71
CA GLY A 112 -2.42 -9.05 -18.15
C GLY A 112 -3.76 -9.15 -18.86
N HIS A 113 -3.71 -9.09 -20.19
CA HIS A 113 -4.93 -9.12 -21.01
C HIS A 113 -4.68 -9.62 -22.42
N ARG A 114 -5.74 -10.12 -23.03
CA ARG A 114 -5.74 -10.50 -24.46
C ARG A 114 -5.82 -9.27 -25.36
N GLN A 115 -5.16 -9.37 -26.52
CA GLN A 115 -5.26 -8.40 -27.61
C GLN A 115 -5.50 -9.15 -28.93
N THR A 116 -6.06 -8.43 -29.91
CA THR A 116 -6.20 -8.96 -31.28
C THR A 116 -5.03 -8.47 -32.12
N PRO A 117 -4.08 -9.35 -32.51
CA PRO A 117 -2.97 -8.98 -33.39
C PRO A 117 -3.50 -8.41 -34.70
N GLY A 118 -2.80 -7.43 -35.25
CA GLY A 118 -3.21 -6.74 -36.48
C GLY A 118 -4.23 -5.63 -36.31
N ARG A 119 -4.96 -5.55 -35.17
CA ARG A 119 -5.89 -4.46 -34.89
C ARG A 119 -5.14 -3.13 -34.80
N PHE A 120 -5.60 -2.16 -35.59
CA PHE A 120 -5.08 -0.79 -35.52
C PHE A 120 -5.67 -0.05 -34.32
N VAL A 121 -4.82 0.61 -33.54
CA VAL A 121 -5.21 1.43 -32.41
C VAL A 121 -4.94 2.90 -32.74
N PRO A 122 -5.97 3.70 -33.05
CA PRO A 122 -5.79 5.08 -33.51
C PRO A 122 -4.99 5.94 -32.53
N VAL A 123 -5.20 5.77 -31.23
CA VAL A 123 -4.51 6.53 -30.18
C VAL A 123 -3.00 6.23 -30.18
N LEU A 124 -2.60 5.02 -30.57
CA LEU A 124 -1.20 4.63 -30.63
C LEU A 124 -0.58 4.84 -32.02
N GLY A 125 -1.41 5.06 -33.04
CA GLY A 125 -0.99 5.14 -34.43
C GLY A 125 -0.34 3.84 -34.96
N LYS A 126 -0.59 2.70 -34.29
CA LYS A 126 0.10 1.42 -34.55
C LYS A 126 -0.86 0.24 -34.49
N LYS A 127 -0.50 -0.84 -35.17
CA LYS A 127 -1.20 -2.14 -35.06
C LYS A 127 -0.67 -2.91 -33.85
N LEU A 128 -1.56 -3.61 -33.15
CA LEU A 128 -1.18 -4.54 -32.08
C LEU A 128 -0.37 -5.71 -32.64
N LYS A 129 0.71 -6.07 -31.97
CA LYS A 129 1.62 -7.13 -32.44
C LYS A 129 1.42 -8.45 -31.71
N ARG A 130 0.96 -8.40 -30.45
CA ARG A 130 0.89 -9.58 -29.57
C ARG A 130 -0.56 -9.96 -29.30
N ALA A 131 -0.82 -11.27 -29.15
CA ALA A 131 -2.12 -11.79 -28.74
C ALA A 131 -2.37 -11.64 -27.21
N TRP A 132 -1.29 -11.56 -26.44
CA TRP A 132 -1.30 -11.44 -24.99
C TRP A 132 -0.30 -10.40 -24.51
N VAL A 133 -0.72 -9.58 -23.56
CA VAL A 133 0.15 -8.68 -22.79
C VAL A 133 0.27 -9.26 -21.37
N PRO A 134 1.51 -9.61 -20.93
CA PRO A 134 1.70 -10.15 -19.58
C PRO A 134 1.38 -9.10 -18.52
N GLY A 135 0.88 -9.58 -17.38
CA GLY A 135 0.62 -8.77 -16.20
C GLY A 135 1.91 -8.25 -15.56
N ARG A 136 1.77 -7.24 -14.74
CA ARG A 136 2.87 -6.64 -13.97
C ARG A 136 2.89 -7.11 -12.52
N PHE A 137 1.81 -7.70 -12.03
CA PHE A 137 1.68 -8.28 -10.69
C PHE A 137 2.11 -7.33 -9.56
N MET A 138 1.80 -6.05 -9.71
CA MET A 138 2.25 -4.99 -8.81
C MET A 138 1.74 -5.21 -7.37
N LEU A 139 0.44 -5.51 -7.25
CA LEU A 139 -0.19 -5.78 -5.96
C LEU A 139 0.24 -7.15 -5.44
N THR A 140 0.17 -8.18 -6.28
CA THR A 140 0.51 -9.57 -5.91
C THR A 140 1.93 -9.69 -5.36
N ILE A 141 2.91 -9.10 -6.04
CA ILE A 141 4.32 -9.14 -5.60
C ILE A 141 4.48 -8.36 -4.29
N SER A 142 3.89 -7.15 -4.19
CA SER A 142 3.99 -6.34 -2.99
C SER A 142 3.34 -7.01 -1.78
N GLU A 143 2.19 -7.68 -1.99
CA GLU A 143 1.50 -8.43 -0.93
C GLU A 143 2.34 -9.60 -0.43
N ASN A 144 2.96 -10.36 -1.32
CA ASN A 144 3.83 -11.48 -0.94
C ASN A 144 5.04 -11.01 -0.15
N GLU A 145 5.70 -9.95 -0.56
CA GLU A 145 6.83 -9.38 0.19
C GLU A 145 6.42 -8.89 1.59
N ILE A 146 5.26 -8.25 1.72
CA ILE A 146 4.77 -7.84 3.04
C ILE A 146 4.45 -9.06 3.90
N LYS A 147 3.85 -10.11 3.33
CA LYS A 147 3.56 -11.37 4.05
C LYS A 147 4.83 -12.04 4.55
N GLU A 148 5.86 -12.13 3.72
CA GLU A 148 7.15 -12.74 4.08
C GLU A 148 7.85 -12.00 5.23
N ASN A 149 7.68 -10.67 5.30
CA ASN A 149 8.33 -9.82 6.30
C ASN A 149 7.38 -9.37 7.43
N MET A 150 6.15 -9.89 7.47
CA MET A 150 5.09 -9.39 8.34
C MET A 150 5.47 -9.44 9.81
N ASP A 151 6.02 -10.55 10.28
CA ASP A 151 6.40 -10.74 11.67
C ASP A 151 7.43 -9.71 12.12
N ALA A 152 8.49 -9.51 11.34
CA ALA A 152 9.52 -8.52 11.64
C ALA A 152 9.01 -7.08 11.62
N ILE A 153 8.05 -6.77 10.73
CA ILE A 153 7.42 -5.45 10.66
C ILE A 153 6.55 -5.20 11.88
N LEU A 154 5.74 -6.20 12.26
CA LEU A 154 4.84 -6.12 13.42
C LEU A 154 5.64 -6.04 14.72
N GLU A 155 6.70 -6.84 14.89
CA GLU A 155 7.58 -6.82 16.04
C GLU A 155 8.19 -5.43 16.26
N LYS A 156 8.80 -4.84 15.23
CA LYS A 156 9.36 -3.49 15.31
C LYS A 156 8.33 -2.44 15.70
N LYS A 157 7.11 -2.57 15.17
CA LYS A 157 6.04 -1.62 15.46
C LYS A 157 5.52 -1.79 16.88
N LEU A 158 5.33 -3.03 17.32
CA LEU A 158 4.92 -3.36 18.69
C LEU A 158 5.95 -2.88 19.69
N ASP A 159 7.22 -3.14 19.45
CA ASP A 159 8.36 -2.64 20.24
C ASP A 159 8.31 -1.11 20.43
N SER A 160 8.05 -0.39 19.34
CA SER A 160 7.91 1.06 19.38
C SER A 160 6.73 1.50 20.26
N ILE A 161 5.60 0.77 20.24
CA ILE A 161 4.42 1.04 21.06
C ILE A 161 4.74 0.75 22.52
N LEU A 162 5.34 -0.40 22.81
CA LEU A 162 5.73 -0.81 24.18
C LEU A 162 6.72 0.17 24.78
N LYS A 163 7.73 0.59 24.03
CA LYS A 163 8.70 1.61 24.48
C LYS A 163 8.03 2.93 24.85
N LYS A 164 7.00 3.34 24.14
CA LYS A 164 6.20 4.54 24.48
C LYS A 164 5.41 4.37 25.77
N VAL A 165 4.83 3.18 26.01
CA VAL A 165 4.02 2.90 27.19
C VAL A 165 4.88 2.73 28.44
N PHE A 166 6.00 1.99 28.32
CA PHE A 166 6.87 1.67 29.44
C PHE A 166 8.06 2.62 29.61
N GLY A 167 8.51 3.27 28.52
CA GLY A 167 9.64 4.19 28.53
C GLY A 167 9.37 5.54 29.21
N ASN A 168 8.12 5.92 29.43
CA ASN A 168 7.72 7.14 30.15
C ASN A 168 7.65 6.93 31.69
N ALA A 169 8.07 5.76 32.17
CA ALA A 169 8.18 5.48 33.60
C ALA A 169 9.59 5.88 34.10
N LYS A 170 9.87 7.21 34.13
CA LYS A 170 10.96 7.80 34.90
C LYS A 170 10.37 8.60 36.06
#